data_66fe17b49d63d3e16c2361341e9c26f8
#
_entry.id   66fe17b49d63d3e16c2361341e9c26f8
#
_cell.length_a   1.000
_cell.length_b   1.000
_cell.length_c   1.000
_cell.angle_alpha   90.00
_cell.angle_beta   90.00
_cell.angle_gamma   90.00
#
_symmetry.space_group_name_H-M   'P 1'
#
loop_
_entity.id
_entity.type
_entity.pdbx_description
1 polymer ?
#
loop_
_entity_poly.entity_id
_entity_poly.type
_entity_poly.pdbx_seq_one_letter_code
_entity_poly.pdbx_strand_id
1 'polypeptide(L)'
;SEYGLIRYRVIVEIKWFIHLSKNPKIKELPSLNIKDTRYLNDLIDNFSIKDAKRVKSIESRTNHDVKAVEYFLKEKFKLNKNLAPYTEFIHFACTSEDINNLAYALMIKDASLITKKSLKLITNRVKFLSKKYSNNPMLSRTHGQSASPTTMGKEFANYFHRINKLENEINKHIMSGKINGAVGNYNAHMVAYPKINWESVAKSFVNNLKLDFNKHTTQVEPKDTIALLLGDYVKLNNILIDLSRDI
;
A
#
# COMPACT_ATOMS: atom_id res chain seq x y z
N SER A 1 -2.12 0.96 -11.70
CA SER A 1 -3.06 1.49 -12.71
C SER A 1 -4.04 2.45 -12.05
N GLU A 2 -4.68 3.34 -12.83
CA GLU A 2 -5.70 4.26 -12.32
C GLU A 2 -6.90 3.50 -11.71
N TYR A 3 -7.33 2.41 -12.36
CA TYR A 3 -8.33 1.49 -11.79
C TYR A 3 -7.94 1.01 -10.39
N GLY A 4 -6.69 0.60 -10.21
CA GLY A 4 -6.18 0.19 -8.90
C GLY A 4 -6.28 1.31 -7.87
N LEU A 5 -5.85 2.52 -8.21
CA LEU A 5 -5.90 3.66 -7.31
C LEU A 5 -7.34 3.99 -6.88
N ILE A 6 -8.29 4.02 -7.83
CA ILE A 6 -9.71 4.25 -7.53
C ILE A 6 -10.23 3.16 -6.58
N ARG A 7 -9.93 1.89 -6.86
CA ARG A 7 -10.34 0.77 -6.00
C ARG A 7 -9.78 0.90 -4.58
N TYR A 8 -8.50 1.23 -4.42
CA TYR A 8 -7.92 1.38 -3.09
C TYR A 8 -8.46 2.60 -2.34
N ARG A 9 -8.80 3.70 -3.02
CA ARG A 9 -9.53 4.82 -2.40
C ARG A 9 -10.90 4.37 -1.87
N VAL A 10 -11.65 3.61 -2.65
CA VAL A 10 -12.93 3.01 -2.20
C VAL A 10 -12.72 2.13 -0.96
N ILE A 11 -11.68 1.30 -0.94
CA ILE A 11 -11.32 0.48 0.23
C ILE A 11 -11.09 1.34 1.46
N VAL A 12 -10.30 2.40 1.35
CA VAL A 12 -9.95 3.28 2.48
C VAL A 12 -11.20 3.99 3.01
N GLU A 13 -12.02 4.57 2.13
CA GLU A 13 -13.26 5.27 2.51
C GLU A 13 -14.25 4.35 3.24
N ILE A 14 -14.51 3.17 2.69
CA ILE A 14 -15.43 2.20 3.31
C ILE A 14 -14.87 1.73 4.66
N LYS A 15 -13.58 1.41 4.73
CA LYS A 15 -12.96 0.97 5.99
C LYS A 15 -12.94 2.07 7.04
N TRP A 16 -12.75 3.34 6.63
CA TRP A 16 -12.84 4.48 7.53
C TRP A 16 -14.25 4.62 8.08
N PHE A 17 -15.28 4.58 7.23
CA PHE A 17 -16.67 4.61 7.64
C PHE A 17 -17.01 3.47 8.64
N ILE A 18 -16.62 2.23 8.36
CA ILE A 18 -16.81 1.10 9.27
C ILE A 18 -16.05 1.32 10.59
N HIS A 19 -14.87 1.92 10.54
CA HIS A 19 -14.07 2.20 11.73
C HIS A 19 -14.74 3.25 12.62
N LEU A 20 -15.25 4.32 12.03
CA LEU A 20 -16.00 5.36 12.76
C LEU A 20 -17.27 4.81 13.40
N SER A 21 -18.03 3.96 12.70
CA SER A 21 -19.27 3.37 13.21
C SER A 21 -19.09 2.51 14.47
N LYS A 22 -17.86 2.06 14.73
CA LYS A 22 -17.53 1.28 15.95
C LYS A 22 -17.24 2.17 17.16
N ASN A 23 -17.15 3.49 16.98
CA ASN A 23 -16.84 4.40 18.07
C ASN A 23 -18.10 4.86 18.78
N PRO A 24 -18.35 4.42 20.04
CA PRO A 24 -19.59 4.73 20.75
C PRO A 24 -19.76 6.21 21.11
N LYS A 25 -18.72 7.03 20.94
CA LYS A 25 -18.77 8.48 21.16
C LYS A 25 -19.28 9.25 19.92
N ILE A 26 -19.42 8.60 18.76
CA ILE A 26 -20.05 9.13 17.55
C ILE A 26 -21.51 8.65 17.55
N LYS A 27 -22.35 9.34 18.29
CA LYS A 27 -23.74 8.90 18.52
C LYS A 27 -24.61 8.95 17.26
N GLU A 28 -24.28 9.82 16.32
CA GLU A 28 -24.98 10.03 15.06
C GLU A 28 -24.68 8.93 14.03
N LEU A 29 -23.64 8.10 14.27
CA LEU A 29 -23.30 6.96 13.43
C LEU A 29 -23.33 5.68 14.28
N PRO A 30 -24.45 4.94 14.29
CA PRO A 30 -24.57 3.73 15.09
C PRO A 30 -23.66 2.61 14.55
N SER A 31 -23.36 1.65 15.42
CA SER A 31 -22.64 0.45 15.02
C SER A 31 -23.40 -0.29 13.93
N LEU A 32 -22.69 -0.66 12.87
CA LEU A 32 -23.28 -1.40 11.76
C LEU A 32 -23.64 -2.84 12.16
N ASN A 33 -24.77 -3.31 11.68
CA ASN A 33 -25.11 -4.71 11.77
C ASN A 33 -24.31 -5.56 10.78
N ILE A 34 -24.41 -6.89 10.90
CA ILE A 34 -23.67 -7.85 10.06
C ILE A 34 -24.04 -7.71 8.57
N LYS A 35 -25.34 -7.45 8.27
CA LYS A 35 -25.80 -7.33 6.87
C LYS A 35 -25.22 -6.09 6.19
N ASP A 36 -25.24 -4.95 6.88
CA ASP A 36 -24.71 -3.69 6.35
C ASP A 36 -23.18 -3.74 6.22
N THR A 37 -22.49 -4.34 7.20
CA THR A 37 -21.04 -4.57 7.11
C THR A 37 -20.69 -5.49 5.92
N ARG A 38 -21.46 -6.54 5.68
CA ARG A 38 -21.29 -7.42 4.52
C ARG A 38 -21.52 -6.66 3.21
N TYR A 39 -22.59 -5.89 3.11
CA TYR A 39 -22.86 -5.06 1.93
C TYR A 39 -21.69 -4.14 1.58
N LEU A 40 -21.08 -3.49 2.58
CA LEU A 40 -19.91 -2.62 2.37
C LEU A 40 -18.67 -3.40 1.94
N ASN A 41 -18.44 -4.59 2.50
CA ASN A 41 -17.34 -5.44 2.04
C ASN A 41 -17.58 -5.95 0.62
N ASP A 42 -18.81 -6.31 0.27
CA ASP A 42 -19.18 -6.73 -1.09
C ASP A 42 -18.94 -5.62 -2.12
N LEU A 43 -19.11 -4.34 -1.77
CA LEU A 43 -18.73 -3.21 -2.63
C LEU A 43 -17.21 -3.16 -2.91
N ILE A 44 -16.38 -3.56 -1.94
CA ILE A 44 -14.92 -3.64 -2.10
C ILE A 44 -14.54 -4.85 -2.98
N ASP A 45 -15.09 -6.01 -2.66
CA ASP A 45 -14.69 -7.29 -3.26
C ASP A 45 -15.16 -7.38 -4.73
N ASN A 46 -16.34 -6.85 -5.02
CA ASN A 46 -16.94 -6.85 -6.36
C ASN A 46 -16.69 -5.54 -7.14
N PHE A 47 -15.78 -4.66 -6.67
CA PHE A 47 -15.45 -3.43 -7.39
C PHE A 47 -14.93 -3.72 -8.78
N SER A 48 -15.60 -3.23 -9.80
CA SER A 48 -15.38 -3.57 -11.21
C SER A 48 -14.86 -2.38 -12.04
N ILE A 49 -14.43 -2.68 -13.28
CA ILE A 49 -14.09 -1.63 -14.26
C ILE A 49 -15.31 -0.73 -14.55
N LYS A 50 -16.54 -1.27 -14.50
CA LYS A 50 -17.76 -0.47 -14.67
C LYS A 50 -17.89 0.57 -13.54
N ASP A 51 -17.61 0.18 -12.30
CA ASP A 51 -17.64 1.10 -11.16
C ASP A 51 -16.55 2.17 -11.29
N ALA A 52 -15.33 1.80 -11.68
CA ALA A 52 -14.26 2.76 -11.95
C ALA A 52 -14.64 3.77 -13.06
N LYS A 53 -15.25 3.31 -14.14
CA LYS A 53 -15.80 4.19 -15.21
C LYS A 53 -16.88 5.12 -14.65
N ARG A 54 -17.73 4.65 -13.71
CA ARG A 54 -18.72 5.52 -13.06
C ARG A 54 -18.03 6.61 -12.24
N VAL A 55 -16.99 6.27 -11.45
CA VAL A 55 -16.17 7.26 -10.73
C VAL A 55 -15.58 8.28 -11.70
N LYS A 56 -14.99 7.87 -12.82
CA LYS A 56 -14.44 8.79 -13.84
C LYS A 56 -15.52 9.68 -14.47
N SER A 57 -16.72 9.16 -14.69
CA SER A 57 -17.85 9.98 -15.16
C SER A 57 -18.30 11.03 -14.13
N ILE A 58 -18.16 10.77 -12.84
CA ILE A 58 -18.42 11.77 -11.80
C ILE A 58 -17.28 12.79 -11.78
N GLU A 59 -16.03 12.31 -11.82
CA GLU A 59 -14.82 13.14 -11.82
C GLU A 59 -14.82 14.17 -12.96
N SER A 60 -15.25 13.78 -14.17
CA SER A 60 -15.32 14.71 -15.32
C SER A 60 -16.25 15.91 -15.09
N ARG A 61 -17.15 15.85 -14.11
CA ARG A 61 -18.07 16.94 -13.73
C ARG A 61 -17.61 17.69 -12.49
N THR A 62 -16.99 16.96 -11.55
CA THR A 62 -16.53 17.55 -10.27
C THR A 62 -15.14 18.16 -10.36
N ASN A 63 -14.35 17.80 -11.38
CA ASN A 63 -12.93 18.12 -11.54
C ASN A 63 -12.10 17.77 -10.30
N HIS A 64 -12.52 16.71 -9.56
CA HIS A 64 -11.84 16.28 -8.34
C HIS A 64 -11.97 14.77 -8.15
N ASP A 65 -10.86 14.09 -8.17
CA ASP A 65 -10.74 12.63 -8.18
C ASP A 65 -11.24 11.94 -6.89
N VAL A 66 -10.80 12.39 -5.71
CA VAL A 66 -11.24 11.81 -4.43
C VAL A 66 -12.69 12.15 -4.15
N LYS A 67 -13.14 13.37 -4.49
CA LYS A 67 -14.55 13.77 -4.36
C LYS A 67 -15.47 12.91 -5.24
N ALA A 68 -14.99 12.49 -6.41
CA ALA A 68 -15.72 11.58 -7.29
C ALA A 68 -15.93 10.21 -6.63
N VAL A 69 -14.94 9.69 -5.89
CA VAL A 69 -15.07 8.45 -5.11
C VAL A 69 -16.10 8.62 -4.00
N GLU A 70 -16.08 9.74 -3.27
CA GLU A 70 -17.09 10.05 -2.24
C GLU A 70 -18.51 10.04 -2.83
N TYR A 71 -18.73 10.74 -3.96
CA TYR A 71 -20.05 10.76 -4.59
C TYR A 71 -20.49 9.39 -5.11
N PHE A 72 -19.57 8.62 -5.68
CA PHE A 72 -19.85 7.23 -6.07
C PHE A 72 -20.32 6.39 -4.87
N LEU A 73 -19.63 6.51 -3.74
CA LEU A 73 -20.02 5.80 -2.51
C LEU A 73 -21.37 6.29 -1.98
N LYS A 74 -21.64 7.60 -2.02
CA LYS A 74 -22.96 8.15 -1.65
C LYS A 74 -24.07 7.58 -2.53
N GLU A 75 -23.84 7.39 -3.85
CA GLU A 75 -24.79 6.70 -4.73
C GLU A 75 -25.04 5.26 -4.25
N LYS A 76 -23.98 4.50 -3.92
CA LYS A 76 -24.11 3.11 -3.45
C LYS A 76 -24.81 3.02 -2.08
N PHE A 77 -24.47 3.90 -1.15
CA PHE A 77 -25.09 3.92 0.19
C PHE A 77 -26.59 4.20 0.13
N LYS A 78 -27.05 5.08 -0.77
CA LYS A 78 -28.47 5.37 -0.98
C LYS A 78 -29.29 4.16 -1.45
N LEU A 79 -28.66 3.13 -2.01
CA LEU A 79 -29.32 1.87 -2.39
C LEU A 79 -29.60 0.96 -1.19
N ASN A 80 -28.96 1.21 -0.05
CA ASN A 80 -29.20 0.48 1.20
C ASN A 80 -29.93 1.40 2.20
N LYS A 81 -31.17 1.06 2.55
CA LYS A 81 -32.03 1.88 3.42
C LYS A 81 -31.42 2.17 4.79
N ASN A 82 -30.59 1.25 5.32
CA ASN A 82 -29.94 1.44 6.62
C ASN A 82 -28.73 2.36 6.53
N LEU A 83 -28.04 2.42 5.40
CA LEU A 83 -26.83 3.24 5.20
C LEU A 83 -27.15 4.63 4.63
N ALA A 84 -28.28 4.78 3.93
CA ALA A 84 -28.67 6.03 3.28
C ALA A 84 -28.67 7.25 4.23
N PRO A 85 -29.09 7.15 5.52
CA PRO A 85 -29.06 8.30 6.44
C PRO A 85 -27.65 8.75 6.83
N TYR A 86 -26.61 7.92 6.62
CA TYR A 86 -25.25 8.14 7.11
C TYR A 86 -24.25 8.51 6.02
N THR A 87 -24.73 8.94 4.85
CA THR A 87 -23.88 9.31 3.71
C THR A 87 -22.88 10.43 4.01
N GLU A 88 -23.19 11.31 4.97
CA GLU A 88 -22.31 12.42 5.35
C GLU A 88 -21.10 11.97 6.21
N PHE A 89 -21.11 10.72 6.69
CA PHE A 89 -19.94 10.12 7.34
C PHE A 89 -18.94 9.50 6.37
N ILE A 90 -19.26 9.43 5.05
CA ILE A 90 -18.28 9.12 4.01
C ILE A 90 -17.33 10.32 3.94
N HIS A 91 -16.02 10.05 3.92
CA HIS A 91 -14.97 11.10 3.92
C HIS A 91 -15.01 12.01 5.16
N PHE A 92 -15.61 11.56 6.26
CA PHE A 92 -15.81 12.39 7.45
C PHE A 92 -14.47 12.90 8.00
N ALA A 93 -14.36 14.24 8.10
CA ALA A 93 -13.22 15.00 8.60
C ALA A 93 -11.88 14.74 7.86
N CYS A 94 -11.90 14.02 6.74
CA CYS A 94 -10.73 13.74 5.93
C CYS A 94 -10.38 14.90 4.98
N THR A 95 -9.11 14.98 4.64
CA THR A 95 -8.65 15.63 3.41
C THR A 95 -8.38 14.57 2.34
N SER A 96 -8.32 14.96 1.07
CA SER A 96 -8.05 14.02 -0.03
C SER A 96 -6.77 13.21 0.17
N GLU A 97 -5.76 13.80 0.76
CA GLU A 97 -4.48 13.11 1.01
C GLU A 97 -4.60 12.05 2.11
N ASP A 98 -5.53 12.17 3.07
CA ASP A 98 -5.81 11.10 4.04
C ASP A 98 -6.20 9.80 3.33
N ILE A 99 -6.96 9.91 2.25
CA ILE A 99 -7.38 8.79 1.42
C ILE A 99 -6.28 8.35 0.46
N ASN A 100 -5.62 9.31 -0.20
CA ASN A 100 -4.59 9.06 -1.20
C ASN A 100 -3.37 8.35 -0.61
N ASN A 101 -2.82 8.86 0.51
CA ASN A 101 -1.61 8.25 1.09
C ASN A 101 -1.86 6.79 1.50
N LEU A 102 -3.00 6.51 2.13
CA LEU A 102 -3.36 5.16 2.53
C LEU A 102 -3.64 4.26 1.32
N ALA A 103 -4.28 4.77 0.28
CA ALA A 103 -4.49 4.03 -0.97
C ALA A 103 -3.16 3.67 -1.64
N TYR A 104 -2.22 4.61 -1.75
CA TYR A 104 -0.87 4.35 -2.28
C TYR A 104 -0.09 3.35 -1.41
N ALA A 105 -0.12 3.51 -0.09
CA ALA A 105 0.55 2.60 0.83
C ALA A 105 0.04 1.16 0.68
N LEU A 106 -1.28 0.97 0.58
CA LEU A 106 -1.90 -0.34 0.35
C LEU A 106 -1.55 -0.92 -1.03
N MET A 107 -1.58 -0.11 -2.09
CA MET A 107 -1.19 -0.53 -3.44
C MET A 107 0.25 -1.03 -3.48
N ILE A 108 1.18 -0.26 -2.89
CA ILE A 108 2.60 -0.61 -2.85
C ILE A 108 2.82 -1.87 -2.02
N LYS A 109 2.15 -2.00 -0.88
CA LYS A 109 2.20 -3.18 -0.03
C LYS A 109 1.79 -4.43 -0.80
N ASP A 110 0.65 -4.41 -1.51
CA ASP A 110 0.15 -5.56 -2.25
C ASP A 110 1.02 -5.88 -3.49
N ALA A 111 1.49 -4.85 -4.21
CA ALA A 111 2.46 -5.02 -5.30
C ALA A 111 3.77 -5.63 -4.80
N SER A 112 4.27 -5.18 -3.65
CA SER A 112 5.48 -5.73 -3.02
C SER A 112 5.35 -7.19 -2.67
N LEU A 113 4.17 -7.67 -2.25
CA LEU A 113 3.94 -9.10 -1.98
C LEU A 113 4.13 -9.96 -3.23
N ILE A 114 3.68 -9.47 -4.39
CA ILE A 114 3.87 -10.18 -5.68
C ILE A 114 5.34 -10.18 -6.06
N THR A 115 6.00 -9.03 -5.99
CA THR A 115 7.43 -8.89 -6.32
C THR A 115 8.31 -9.75 -5.41
N LYS A 116 8.02 -9.80 -4.10
CA LYS A 116 8.73 -10.64 -3.13
C LYS A 116 8.64 -12.12 -3.46
N LYS A 117 7.47 -12.60 -3.89
CA LYS A 117 7.30 -14.00 -4.34
C LYS A 117 8.21 -14.31 -5.54
N SER A 118 8.22 -13.45 -6.55
CA SER A 118 9.07 -13.62 -7.74
C SER A 118 10.56 -13.55 -7.39
N LEU A 119 10.95 -12.59 -6.54
CA LEU A 119 12.32 -12.44 -6.07
C LEU A 119 12.79 -13.70 -5.34
N LYS A 120 11.95 -14.28 -4.49
CA LYS A 120 12.27 -15.51 -3.75
C LYS A 120 12.58 -16.69 -4.68
N LEU A 121 11.89 -16.80 -5.81
CA LEU A 121 12.17 -17.82 -6.82
C LEU A 121 13.57 -17.61 -7.42
N ILE A 122 13.91 -16.37 -7.78
CA ILE A 122 15.24 -16.02 -8.31
C ILE A 122 16.33 -16.34 -7.27
N THR A 123 16.16 -15.84 -6.04
CA THR A 123 17.12 -16.09 -4.94
C THR A 123 17.38 -17.57 -4.73
N ASN A 124 16.31 -18.38 -4.69
CA ASN A 124 16.43 -19.82 -4.51
C ASN A 124 17.12 -20.49 -5.71
N ARG A 125 16.86 -20.04 -6.94
CA ARG A 125 17.49 -20.58 -8.14
C ARG A 125 18.98 -20.28 -8.17
N VAL A 126 19.39 -19.05 -7.88
CA VAL A 126 20.80 -18.65 -7.82
C VAL A 126 21.52 -19.39 -6.70
N LYS A 127 20.87 -19.58 -5.53
CA LYS A 127 21.39 -20.42 -4.44
C LYS A 127 21.62 -21.88 -4.88
N PHE A 128 20.68 -22.44 -5.61
CA PHE A 128 20.81 -23.79 -6.14
C PHE A 128 22.02 -23.89 -7.10
N LEU A 129 22.15 -22.94 -8.03
CA LEU A 129 23.26 -22.91 -8.99
C LEU A 129 24.62 -22.77 -8.30
N SER A 130 24.69 -21.93 -7.25
CA SER A 130 25.93 -21.77 -6.47
C SER A 130 26.40 -23.09 -5.86
N LYS A 131 25.47 -23.87 -5.33
CA LYS A 131 25.78 -25.21 -4.75
C LYS A 131 26.11 -26.24 -5.84
N LYS A 132 25.30 -26.29 -6.91
CA LYS A 132 25.45 -27.26 -7.98
C LYS A 132 26.82 -27.17 -8.65
N TYR A 133 27.32 -25.96 -8.86
CA TYR A 133 28.57 -25.68 -9.56
C TYR A 133 29.74 -25.33 -8.62
N SER A 134 29.63 -25.64 -7.33
CA SER A 134 30.65 -25.32 -6.33
C SER A 134 32.03 -25.94 -6.64
N ASN A 135 32.05 -27.11 -7.26
CA ASN A 135 33.26 -27.84 -7.64
C ASN A 135 33.65 -27.69 -9.11
N ASN A 136 32.94 -26.84 -9.89
CA ASN A 136 33.27 -26.61 -11.28
C ASN A 136 34.34 -25.51 -11.37
N PRO A 137 35.61 -25.83 -11.65
CA PRO A 137 36.66 -24.84 -11.76
C PRO A 137 36.43 -23.95 -12.98
N MET A 138 36.76 -22.68 -12.84
CA MET A 138 36.79 -21.71 -13.91
C MET A 138 37.93 -20.73 -13.69
N LEU A 139 38.41 -20.12 -14.76
CA LEU A 139 39.40 -19.08 -14.70
C LEU A 139 38.69 -17.73 -14.59
N SER A 140 38.96 -16.97 -13.52
CA SER A 140 38.50 -15.59 -13.44
C SER A 140 39.21 -14.70 -14.42
N ARG A 141 38.66 -13.55 -14.74
CA ARG A 141 39.20 -12.56 -15.66
C ARG A 141 39.31 -11.19 -15.01
N THR A 142 40.32 -10.45 -15.33
CA THR A 142 40.49 -9.03 -14.98
C THR A 142 40.99 -8.26 -16.20
N HIS A 143 40.36 -7.13 -16.52
CA HIS A 143 40.72 -6.36 -17.74
C HIS A 143 40.75 -7.21 -19.04
N GLY A 144 39.83 -8.19 -19.13
CA GLY A 144 39.83 -9.12 -20.28
C GLY A 144 40.95 -10.19 -20.29
N GLN A 145 41.85 -10.19 -19.30
CA GLN A 145 42.97 -11.10 -19.16
C GLN A 145 42.64 -12.22 -18.16
N SER A 146 43.27 -13.39 -18.38
CA SER A 146 43.18 -14.52 -17.43
C SER A 146 43.79 -14.14 -16.09
N ALA A 147 43.08 -14.50 -15.01
CA ALA A 147 43.45 -14.25 -13.62
C ALA A 147 43.42 -15.54 -12.80
N SER A 148 43.28 -15.44 -11.48
CA SER A 148 43.31 -16.59 -10.58
C SER A 148 42.18 -17.57 -10.85
N PRO A 149 42.39 -18.88 -10.64
CA PRO A 149 41.32 -19.88 -10.66
C PRO A 149 40.26 -19.60 -9.59
N THR A 150 39.00 -19.88 -9.94
CA THR A 150 37.83 -19.84 -9.06
C THR A 150 36.88 -20.98 -9.38
N THR A 151 35.63 -20.93 -8.94
CA THR A 151 34.61 -21.87 -9.36
C THR A 151 33.37 -21.14 -9.85
N MET A 152 32.64 -21.73 -10.78
CA MET A 152 31.36 -21.22 -11.26
C MET A 152 30.37 -21.05 -10.08
N GLY A 153 30.37 -22.00 -9.14
CA GLY A 153 29.52 -21.90 -7.96
C GLY A 153 29.83 -20.70 -7.07
N LYS A 154 31.10 -20.31 -6.96
CA LYS A 154 31.50 -19.11 -6.19
C LYS A 154 31.01 -17.83 -6.84
N GLU A 155 31.00 -17.72 -8.17
CA GLU A 155 30.44 -16.59 -8.88
C GLU A 155 28.91 -16.45 -8.61
N PHE A 156 28.16 -17.56 -8.74
CA PHE A 156 26.75 -17.57 -8.34
C PHE A 156 26.54 -17.28 -6.84
N ALA A 157 27.44 -17.68 -5.95
CA ALA A 157 27.33 -17.39 -4.52
C ALA A 157 27.45 -15.90 -4.22
N ASN A 158 28.26 -15.15 -4.98
CA ASN A 158 28.33 -13.68 -4.89
C ASN A 158 26.95 -13.06 -5.16
N TYR A 159 26.34 -13.41 -6.30
CA TYR A 159 24.99 -12.92 -6.64
C TYR A 159 23.93 -13.33 -5.62
N PHE A 160 23.95 -14.61 -5.19
CA PHE A 160 23.05 -15.06 -4.14
C PHE A 160 23.16 -14.22 -2.87
N HIS A 161 24.39 -13.95 -2.41
CA HIS A 161 24.61 -13.14 -1.20
C HIS A 161 24.06 -11.73 -1.36
N ARG A 162 24.36 -11.06 -2.48
CA ARG A 162 23.91 -9.69 -2.78
C ARG A 162 22.38 -9.61 -2.85
N ILE A 163 21.74 -10.51 -3.60
CA ILE A 163 20.28 -10.55 -3.77
C ILE A 163 19.59 -10.88 -2.44
N ASN A 164 20.06 -11.88 -1.70
CA ASN A 164 19.48 -12.29 -0.42
C ASN A 164 19.57 -11.19 0.65
N LYS A 165 20.64 -10.42 0.66
CA LYS A 165 20.77 -9.24 1.53
C LYS A 165 19.68 -8.22 1.24
N LEU A 166 19.48 -7.85 -0.03
CA LEU A 166 18.45 -6.90 -0.42
C LEU A 166 17.02 -7.45 -0.26
N GLU A 167 16.80 -8.74 -0.51
CA GLU A 167 15.52 -9.40 -0.21
C GLU A 167 15.15 -9.21 1.27
N ASN A 168 16.10 -9.35 2.17
CA ASN A 168 15.88 -9.15 3.60
C ASN A 168 15.59 -7.68 3.95
N GLU A 169 16.28 -6.70 3.31
CA GLU A 169 15.99 -5.28 3.53
C GLU A 169 14.60 -4.91 2.99
N ILE A 170 14.26 -5.30 1.78
CA ILE A 170 12.94 -5.08 1.16
C ILE A 170 11.81 -5.67 2.04
N ASN A 171 12.07 -6.80 2.70
CA ASN A 171 11.08 -7.43 3.57
C ASN A 171 10.80 -6.67 4.86
N LYS A 172 11.70 -5.82 5.32
CA LYS A 172 11.54 -5.01 6.54
C LYS A 172 10.67 -3.78 6.34
N HIS A 173 10.49 -3.31 5.10
CA HIS A 173 9.72 -2.09 4.85
C HIS A 173 8.23 -2.30 5.14
N ILE A 174 7.72 -1.46 6.03
CA ILE A 174 6.29 -1.29 6.31
C ILE A 174 5.92 0.11 5.83
N MET A 175 4.93 0.20 4.95
CA MET A 175 4.49 1.50 4.43
C MET A 175 3.81 2.32 5.51
N SER A 176 4.15 3.60 5.58
CA SER A 176 3.55 4.56 6.48
C SER A 176 2.22 5.08 5.95
N GLY A 177 1.39 5.57 6.86
CA GLY A 177 0.15 6.23 6.52
C GLY A 177 -0.35 7.15 7.62
N LYS A 178 -1.18 8.12 7.24
CA LYS A 178 -1.82 9.07 8.15
C LYS A 178 -3.30 9.22 7.83
N ILE A 179 -4.08 9.62 8.83
CA ILE A 179 -5.46 10.09 8.70
C ILE A 179 -5.72 11.11 9.80
N ASN A 180 -5.37 12.37 9.56
CA ASN A 180 -5.34 13.43 10.58
C ASN A 180 -5.78 14.81 10.05
N GLY A 181 -6.40 14.83 8.86
CA GLY A 181 -7.02 16.03 8.29
C GLY A 181 -6.08 16.94 7.50
N ALA A 182 -6.59 18.09 7.13
CA ALA A 182 -6.00 18.99 6.13
C ALA A 182 -4.62 19.56 6.48
N VAL A 183 -4.26 19.61 7.76
CA VAL A 183 -2.96 20.14 8.23
C VAL A 183 -2.28 19.19 9.22
N GLY A 184 -2.81 17.98 9.40
CA GLY A 184 -2.23 16.99 10.30
C GLY A 184 -2.58 17.15 11.78
N ASN A 185 -3.54 18.01 12.13
CA ASN A 185 -3.85 18.38 13.52
C ASN A 185 -5.27 18.02 13.96
N TYR A 186 -6.01 17.21 13.21
CA TYR A 186 -7.38 16.78 13.54
C TYR A 186 -8.39 17.93 13.69
N ASN A 187 -8.18 19.10 13.06
CA ASN A 187 -9.00 20.28 13.30
C ASN A 187 -10.50 20.03 13.08
N ALA A 188 -10.90 19.50 11.94
CA ALA A 188 -12.30 19.18 11.64
C ALA A 188 -12.86 18.11 12.59
N HIS A 189 -12.05 17.11 12.94
CA HIS A 189 -12.42 16.06 13.87
C HIS A 189 -12.71 16.62 15.27
N MET A 190 -11.83 17.51 15.76
CA MET A 190 -11.95 18.14 17.08
C MET A 190 -13.13 19.09 17.17
N VAL A 191 -13.46 19.80 16.07
CA VAL A 191 -14.65 20.66 16.01
C VAL A 191 -15.93 19.81 16.14
N ALA A 192 -16.00 18.70 15.42
CA ALA A 192 -17.18 17.83 15.43
C ALA A 192 -17.32 17.05 16.74
N TYR A 193 -16.23 16.45 17.24
CA TYR A 193 -16.25 15.57 18.43
C TYR A 193 -15.03 15.86 19.32
N PRO A 194 -15.05 16.93 20.12
CA PRO A 194 -13.88 17.37 20.92
C PRO A 194 -13.49 16.40 22.06
N LYS A 195 -14.38 15.48 22.44
CA LYS A 195 -14.15 14.50 23.53
C LYS A 195 -13.54 13.18 23.04
N ILE A 196 -13.29 13.03 21.74
CA ILE A 196 -12.67 11.82 21.16
C ILE A 196 -11.15 12.03 21.11
N ASN A 197 -10.40 11.02 21.50
CA ASN A 197 -8.96 10.98 21.25
C ASN A 197 -8.72 10.54 19.79
N TRP A 198 -8.70 11.52 18.89
CA TRP A 198 -8.58 11.28 17.45
C TRP A 198 -7.24 10.68 17.03
N GLU A 199 -6.15 10.99 17.75
CA GLU A 199 -4.86 10.35 17.50
C GLU A 199 -4.94 8.82 17.71
N SER A 200 -5.57 8.41 18.80
CA SER A 200 -5.78 6.97 19.08
C SER A 200 -6.67 6.30 18.04
N VAL A 201 -7.74 6.97 17.60
CA VAL A 201 -8.64 6.48 16.53
C VAL A 201 -7.88 6.33 15.21
N ALA A 202 -7.13 7.34 14.80
CA ALA A 202 -6.32 7.33 13.58
C ALA A 202 -5.25 6.22 13.62
N LYS A 203 -4.51 6.12 14.74
CA LYS A 203 -3.51 5.05 14.94
C LYS A 203 -4.13 3.67 14.83
N SER A 204 -5.26 3.44 15.50
CA SER A 204 -5.97 2.17 15.42
C SER A 204 -6.42 1.85 13.99
N PHE A 205 -6.94 2.84 13.27
CA PHE A 205 -7.36 2.67 11.88
C PHE A 205 -6.20 2.29 10.96
N VAL A 206 -5.10 3.06 10.98
CA VAL A 206 -3.92 2.82 10.13
C VAL A 206 -3.30 1.46 10.45
N ASN A 207 -3.18 1.10 11.73
CA ASN A 207 -2.66 -0.21 12.15
C ASN A 207 -3.57 -1.37 11.70
N ASN A 208 -4.90 -1.18 11.67
CA ASN A 208 -5.84 -2.17 11.14
C ASN A 208 -5.67 -2.41 9.63
N LEU A 209 -5.15 -1.42 8.88
CA LEU A 209 -4.74 -1.58 7.48
C LEU A 209 -3.38 -2.30 7.33
N LYS A 210 -2.71 -2.63 8.46
CA LYS A 210 -1.34 -3.20 8.49
C LYS A 210 -0.32 -2.23 7.86
N LEU A 211 -0.46 -0.97 8.18
CA LEU A 211 0.44 0.13 7.85
C LEU A 211 1.02 0.69 9.14
N ASP A 212 2.16 1.40 9.04
CA ASP A 212 2.74 2.12 10.16
C ASP A 212 2.10 3.50 10.31
N PHE A 213 1.74 3.88 11.53
CA PHE A 213 1.07 5.15 11.79
C PHE A 213 2.06 6.29 11.88
N ASN A 214 2.03 7.20 10.89
CA ASN A 214 2.79 8.44 10.95
C ASN A 214 2.01 9.52 11.72
N LYS A 215 2.43 9.76 12.94
CA LYS A 215 1.78 10.73 13.84
C LYS A 215 2.02 12.18 13.43
N HIS A 216 3.24 12.50 12.99
CA HIS A 216 3.70 13.86 12.76
C HIS A 216 3.78 14.15 11.26
N THR A 217 2.68 14.63 10.71
CA THR A 217 2.58 15.03 9.31
C THR A 217 1.97 16.43 9.18
N THR A 218 2.03 17.00 7.99
CA THR A 218 1.21 18.13 7.57
C THR A 218 -0.02 17.62 6.83
N GLN A 219 -0.42 18.24 5.74
CA GLN A 219 -1.45 17.69 4.86
C GLN A 219 -0.98 16.40 4.19
N VAL A 220 0.28 16.37 3.77
CA VAL A 220 0.88 15.29 3.00
C VAL A 220 1.65 14.34 3.92
N GLU A 221 1.50 13.04 3.70
CA GLU A 221 2.43 12.04 4.22
C GLU A 221 3.75 12.14 3.45
N PRO A 222 4.93 12.28 4.11
CA PRO A 222 6.22 12.61 3.45
C PRO A 222 6.72 11.59 2.43
N LYS A 223 6.20 10.36 2.44
CA LYS A 223 6.56 9.27 1.52
C LYS A 223 8.00 8.75 1.65
N ASP A 224 8.66 9.03 2.76
CA ASP A 224 10.03 8.60 3.02
C ASP A 224 10.17 7.08 2.95
N THR A 225 9.21 6.33 3.49
CA THR A 225 9.19 4.86 3.44
C THR A 225 9.05 4.32 2.02
N ILE A 226 8.31 5.02 1.15
CA ILE A 226 8.19 4.68 -0.28
C ILE A 226 9.53 4.92 -0.98
N ALA A 227 10.19 6.04 -0.71
CA ALA A 227 11.49 6.37 -1.29
C ALA A 227 12.56 5.33 -0.90
N LEU A 228 12.60 4.92 0.37
CA LEU A 228 13.52 3.87 0.84
C LEU A 228 13.27 2.54 0.12
N LEU A 229 12.02 2.10 0.04
CA LEU A 229 11.66 0.86 -0.66
C LEU A 229 12.07 0.90 -2.15
N LEU A 230 11.76 2.01 -2.84
CA LEU A 230 12.12 2.16 -4.25
C LEU A 230 13.65 2.22 -4.45
N GLY A 231 14.38 2.82 -3.52
CA GLY A 231 15.85 2.81 -3.51
C GLY A 231 16.42 1.40 -3.41
N ASP A 232 15.83 0.53 -2.61
CA ASP A 232 16.25 -0.88 -2.53
C ASP A 232 15.90 -1.67 -3.79
N TYR A 233 14.76 -1.39 -4.45
CA TYR A 233 14.48 -1.96 -5.77
C TYR A 233 15.46 -1.50 -6.85
N VAL A 234 15.92 -0.24 -6.83
CA VAL A 234 16.97 0.24 -7.75
C VAL A 234 18.26 -0.56 -7.55
N LYS A 235 18.72 -0.75 -6.31
CA LYS A 235 19.90 -1.57 -6.00
C LYS A 235 19.72 -3.02 -6.46
N LEU A 236 18.54 -3.61 -6.24
CA LEU A 236 18.22 -4.96 -6.67
C LEU A 236 18.28 -5.09 -8.19
N ASN A 237 17.69 -4.14 -8.93
CA ASN A 237 17.70 -4.15 -10.38
C ASN A 237 19.12 -4.06 -10.95
N ASN A 238 20.01 -3.27 -10.33
CA ASN A 238 21.41 -3.22 -10.73
C ASN A 238 22.10 -4.59 -10.59
N ILE A 239 21.86 -5.31 -9.48
CA ILE A 239 22.41 -6.66 -9.29
C ILE A 239 21.83 -7.66 -10.30
N LEU A 240 20.54 -7.57 -10.62
CA LEU A 240 19.91 -8.44 -11.62
C LEU A 240 20.41 -8.15 -13.04
N ILE A 241 20.70 -6.89 -13.36
CA ILE A 241 21.33 -6.50 -14.64
C ILE A 241 22.72 -7.09 -14.73
N ASP A 242 23.55 -6.96 -13.67
CA ASP A 242 24.89 -7.57 -13.63
C ASP A 242 24.81 -9.09 -13.85
N LEU A 243 23.96 -9.77 -13.07
CA LEU A 243 23.75 -11.21 -13.22
C LEU A 243 23.33 -11.60 -14.64
N SER A 244 22.42 -10.81 -15.24
CA SER A 244 21.93 -11.10 -16.61
C SER A 244 22.99 -10.86 -17.70
N ARG A 245 24.00 -10.03 -17.42
CA ARG A 245 25.14 -9.82 -18.34
C ARG A 245 26.19 -10.90 -18.22
N ASP A 246 26.32 -11.50 -17.04
CA ASP A 246 27.32 -12.52 -16.75
C ASP A 246 26.88 -13.94 -17.14
N ILE A 247 25.56 -14.15 -17.42
CA ILE A 247 24.98 -15.41 -17.90
C ILE A 247 24.93 -15.42 -19.43
#